data_62f5e5fe49c82a57f7434eb5c3569443
#
_entry.id   62f5e5fe49c82a57f7434eb5c3569443
#
_cell.length_a   1.000
_cell.length_b   1.000
_cell.length_c   1.000
_cell.angle_alpha   90.00
_cell.angle_beta   90.00
_cell.angle_gamma   90.00
#
_symmetry.space_group_name_H-M   'P 1'
#
loop_
_entity.id
_entity.type
_entity.pdbx_description
1 polymer ?
#
loop_
_entity_poly.entity_id
_entity_poly.type
_entity_poly.pdbx_seq_one_letter_code
_entity_poly.pdbx_strand_id
1 'polypeptide(L)'
;MKTIKVAFFVLSLGAFFTSCKKEDALGNVDNIPGLGGDTWASGPIDKWIYDTLTVPYNIGVKYKWDQFELNNYFDKTLVPPKEEQVIPVMSSIKKVWIDTYISEAGNLFFKTISPKFMVLVGSPIYVRGAIVEGFAEGGRKIVLSNINNFRIKGMPGYTTADTDVVIRMFHVIHHEYSHILDQNIKVPIEFSGSSANSYTSDWLNVSDNQALNDGFITPYAQSSKDEDWAEMVSLMLVQGKPWFDNLVNSINYTGTTANGLTAEQAKARLRQKETTVVSYFKQAWNIDFYNLQAKTKAAINALLF
;
A
#
# COMPACT_ATOMS: atom_id res chain seq x y z
N MET A 1 59.05 -48.94 -1.04
CA MET A 1 58.08 -48.10 -1.71
C MET A 1 56.67 -48.14 -1.06
N LYS A 2 56.17 -49.19 -0.44
CA LYS A 2 54.88 -49.28 0.21
C LYS A 2 54.79 -48.48 1.53
N THR A 3 55.83 -48.46 2.34
CA THR A 3 55.90 -47.73 3.62
C THR A 3 55.91 -46.20 3.48
N ILE A 4 56.56 -45.68 2.40
CA ILE A 4 56.57 -44.22 2.15
C ILE A 4 55.21 -43.72 1.73
N LYS A 5 54.42 -44.52 0.97
CA LYS A 5 53.06 -44.14 0.56
C LYS A 5 52.06 -44.07 1.74
N VAL A 6 52.21 -44.97 2.73
CA VAL A 6 51.39 -44.99 3.94
C VAL A 6 51.71 -43.78 4.85
N ALA A 7 52.97 -43.43 4.99
CA ALA A 7 53.40 -42.27 5.78
C ALA A 7 52.92 -40.96 5.17
N PHE A 8 52.88 -40.81 3.84
CA PHE A 8 52.36 -39.63 3.16
C PHE A 8 50.80 -39.51 3.30
N PHE A 9 50.10 -40.66 3.31
CA PHE A 9 48.66 -40.69 3.47
C PHE A 9 48.25 -40.36 4.92
N VAL A 10 48.99 -40.78 5.92
CA VAL A 10 48.75 -40.45 7.33
C VAL A 10 49.08 -38.98 7.63
N LEU A 11 50.13 -38.42 7.00
CA LEU A 11 50.45 -37.00 7.12
C LEU A 11 49.39 -36.08 6.47
N SER A 12 48.82 -36.50 5.32
CA SER A 12 47.76 -35.72 4.67
C SER A 12 46.44 -35.76 5.43
N LEU A 13 46.11 -36.87 6.12
CA LEU A 13 44.91 -36.94 6.97
C LEU A 13 45.04 -36.09 8.24
N GLY A 14 46.24 -35.90 8.78
CA GLY A 14 46.49 -35.04 9.95
C GLY A 14 46.33 -33.54 9.70
N ALA A 15 46.51 -33.11 8.43
CA ALA A 15 46.42 -31.70 8.05
C ALA A 15 44.96 -31.17 7.97
N PHE A 16 43.97 -32.06 7.92
CA PHE A 16 42.54 -31.64 7.86
C PHE A 16 41.89 -31.35 9.22
N PHE A 17 42.55 -31.65 10.31
CA PHE A 17 42.00 -31.46 11.67
C PHE A 17 42.42 -30.15 12.36
N THR A 18 43.27 -29.32 11.72
CA THR A 18 43.71 -28.07 12.35
C THR A 18 42.99 -26.83 11.91
N SER A 19 41.87 -26.94 11.16
CA SER A 19 41.16 -25.81 10.55
C SER A 19 39.89 -25.37 11.28
N CYS A 20 39.67 -25.82 12.50
CA CYS A 20 38.62 -25.19 13.32
C CYS A 20 39.26 -24.39 14.45
N LYS A 21 39.74 -23.19 14.18
CA LYS A 21 39.81 -22.17 15.24
C LYS A 21 38.38 -21.89 15.68
N LYS A 22 38.11 -22.19 16.94
CA LYS A 22 36.88 -21.68 17.60
C LYS A 22 36.96 -20.15 17.48
N GLU A 23 36.03 -19.57 16.72
CA GLU A 23 35.93 -18.12 16.68
C GLU A 23 35.73 -17.62 18.10
N ASP A 24 36.39 -16.52 18.47
CA ASP A 24 36.19 -15.87 19.73
C ASP A 24 34.71 -15.51 19.84
N ALA A 25 34.16 -15.67 21.03
CA ALA A 25 32.77 -15.28 21.28
C ALA A 25 32.61 -13.82 20.84
N LEU A 26 31.65 -13.58 19.96
CA LEU A 26 31.29 -12.20 19.56
C LEU A 26 31.07 -11.42 20.86
N GLY A 27 31.77 -10.30 21.00
CA GLY A 27 31.54 -9.36 22.09
C GLY A 27 30.05 -8.92 22.11
N ASN A 28 29.65 -8.21 23.15
CA ASN A 28 28.28 -7.72 23.22
C ASN A 28 27.92 -6.95 21.94
N VAL A 29 27.06 -7.57 21.10
CA VAL A 29 26.66 -7.04 19.79
C VAL A 29 25.65 -5.89 19.90
N ASP A 30 25.14 -5.61 21.12
CA ASP A 30 24.15 -4.57 21.35
C ASP A 30 24.66 -3.13 21.05
N ASN A 31 25.97 -2.98 20.87
CA ASN A 31 26.63 -1.68 20.66
C ASN A 31 27.53 -1.61 19.43
N ILE A 32 27.31 -2.43 18.40
CA ILE A 32 28.08 -2.29 17.15
C ILE A 32 27.51 -1.13 16.35
N PRO A 33 28.25 -0.01 16.15
CA PRO A 33 27.75 1.10 15.36
C PRO A 33 27.36 0.67 13.96
N GLY A 34 26.13 1.00 13.54
CA GLY A 34 25.61 0.66 12.21
C GLY A 34 24.99 -0.73 12.05
N LEU A 35 25.03 -1.59 13.10
CA LEU A 35 24.27 -2.84 13.14
C LEU A 35 23.09 -2.67 14.10
N GLY A 36 21.88 -2.59 13.60
CA GLY A 36 20.67 -2.59 14.43
C GLY A 36 19.73 -1.40 14.27
N GLY A 37 19.97 -0.51 13.32
CA GLY A 37 19.14 0.68 13.08
C GLY A 37 19.34 1.79 14.12
N ASP A 38 18.80 2.97 13.83
CA ASP A 38 18.87 4.10 14.74
C ASP A 38 17.94 3.88 15.95
N THR A 39 18.48 4.03 17.15
CA THR A 39 17.71 3.99 18.40
C THR A 39 17.44 5.40 18.89
N TRP A 40 16.23 5.66 19.38
CA TRP A 40 15.85 6.92 20.01
C TRP A 40 15.04 6.66 21.29
N ALA A 41 15.06 7.63 22.18
CA ALA A 41 14.25 7.56 23.40
C ALA A 41 12.75 7.63 23.04
N SER A 42 11.94 6.80 23.67
CA SER A 42 10.49 6.84 23.54
C SER A 42 9.93 8.15 24.08
N GLY A 43 9.01 8.74 23.32
CA GLY A 43 8.35 9.99 23.67
C GLY A 43 6.82 9.86 23.71
N PRO A 44 6.09 10.96 23.90
CA PRO A 44 4.63 10.96 23.93
C PRO A 44 3.98 10.39 22.66
N ILE A 45 4.57 10.66 21.50
CA ILE A 45 4.10 10.14 20.21
C ILE A 45 4.26 8.63 20.15
N ASP A 46 5.42 8.10 20.57
CA ASP A 46 5.68 6.65 20.60
C ASP A 46 4.69 5.94 21.53
N LYS A 47 4.41 6.54 22.69
CA LYS A 47 3.40 6.02 23.61
C LYS A 47 2.01 6.02 23.01
N TRP A 48 1.63 7.10 22.33
CA TRP A 48 0.33 7.19 21.64
C TRP A 48 0.21 6.13 20.55
N ILE A 49 1.23 5.94 19.72
CA ILE A 49 1.28 4.89 18.70
C ILE A 49 1.12 3.52 19.34
N TYR A 50 1.87 3.25 20.40
CA TYR A 50 1.83 1.97 21.11
C TYR A 50 0.43 1.66 21.62
N ASP A 51 -0.17 2.59 22.38
CA ASP A 51 -1.49 2.39 22.98
C ASP A 51 -2.63 2.33 21.95
N THR A 52 -2.52 3.11 20.87
CA THR A 52 -3.63 3.31 19.92
C THR A 52 -3.56 2.34 18.73
N LEU A 53 -2.37 1.91 18.31
CA LEU A 53 -2.17 1.14 17.07
C LEU A 53 -1.45 -0.18 17.32
N THR A 54 -0.37 -0.17 18.12
CA THR A 54 0.44 -1.39 18.30
C THR A 54 -0.29 -2.41 19.17
N VAL A 55 -0.73 -2.04 20.37
CA VAL A 55 -1.44 -2.95 21.29
C VAL A 55 -2.75 -3.46 20.69
N PRO A 56 -3.66 -2.59 20.16
CA PRO A 56 -4.93 -3.07 19.67
C PRO A 56 -4.85 -3.79 18.33
N TYR A 57 -3.91 -3.44 17.41
CA TYR A 57 -3.92 -3.92 16.02
C TYR A 57 -2.62 -4.58 15.58
N ASN A 58 -1.56 -4.57 16.39
CA ASN A 58 -0.22 -5.04 16.04
C ASN A 58 0.37 -4.28 14.83
N ILE A 59 0.12 -2.97 14.76
CA ILE A 59 0.65 -2.08 13.74
C ILE A 59 1.73 -1.21 14.37
N GLY A 60 2.98 -1.33 13.88
CA GLY A 60 4.06 -0.41 14.18
C GLY A 60 4.05 0.79 13.24
N VAL A 61 4.38 1.98 13.73
CA VAL A 61 4.52 3.20 12.91
C VAL A 61 5.94 3.74 13.05
N LYS A 62 6.61 3.88 11.91
CA LYS A 62 7.93 4.52 11.82
C LYS A 62 7.78 5.91 11.25
N TYR A 63 8.11 6.92 12.03
CA TYR A 63 8.01 8.33 11.65
C TYR A 63 9.34 9.08 11.79
N LYS A 64 10.31 8.51 12.49
CA LYS A 64 11.70 8.99 12.53
C LYS A 64 12.49 8.37 11.38
N TRP A 65 13.57 9.02 10.99
CA TRP A 65 14.40 8.55 9.90
C TRP A 65 14.94 7.14 10.20
N ASP A 66 14.72 6.23 9.26
CA ASP A 66 15.31 4.90 9.26
C ASP A 66 15.69 4.58 7.81
N GLN A 67 17.00 4.61 7.52
CA GLN A 67 17.51 4.40 6.16
C GLN A 67 17.16 3.00 5.61
N PHE A 68 16.99 2.01 6.46
CA PHE A 68 16.69 0.64 6.05
C PHE A 68 15.25 0.47 5.57
N GLU A 69 14.34 1.34 6.01
CA GLU A 69 12.94 1.31 5.57
C GLU A 69 12.72 1.91 4.20
N LEU A 70 13.68 2.68 3.68
CA LEU A 70 13.57 3.43 2.43
C LEU A 70 14.68 3.08 1.42
N ASN A 71 15.23 1.86 1.51
CA ASN A 71 16.37 1.40 0.71
C ASN A 71 16.18 1.52 -0.81
N ASN A 72 14.95 1.45 -1.31
CA ASN A 72 14.67 1.57 -2.75
C ASN A 72 14.69 3.01 -3.27
N TYR A 73 14.98 4.00 -2.38
CA TYR A 73 14.88 5.43 -2.69
C TYR A 73 16.16 6.20 -2.34
N PHE A 74 17.31 5.56 -2.40
CA PHE A 74 18.62 6.21 -2.13
C PHE A 74 18.94 7.40 -3.05
N ASP A 75 18.35 7.41 -4.23
CA ASP A 75 18.46 8.49 -5.20
C ASP A 75 17.55 9.68 -4.92
N LYS A 76 16.73 9.61 -3.86
CA LYS A 76 15.75 10.64 -3.49
C LYS A 76 16.17 11.38 -2.23
N THR A 77 15.91 12.67 -2.20
CA THR A 77 16.03 13.49 -0.97
C THR A 77 14.71 13.41 -0.23
N LEU A 78 14.65 12.56 0.81
CA LEU A 78 13.48 12.36 1.63
C LEU A 78 13.72 12.97 3.03
N VAL A 79 12.67 13.48 3.63
CA VAL A 79 12.71 13.99 5.01
C VAL A 79 11.65 13.27 5.87
N PRO A 80 11.91 13.08 7.15
CA PRO A 80 10.91 12.55 8.07
C PRO A 80 9.72 13.51 8.19
N PRO A 81 8.55 13.04 8.62
CA PRO A 81 7.43 13.92 8.92
C PRO A 81 7.77 14.81 10.13
N LYS A 82 7.18 16.00 10.15
CA LYS A 82 7.16 16.81 11.37
C LYS A 82 6.40 16.08 12.46
N GLU A 83 6.91 16.11 13.68
CA GLU A 83 6.31 15.35 14.80
C GLU A 83 4.86 15.73 15.07
N GLU A 84 4.52 17.03 14.91
CA GLU A 84 3.15 17.51 15.06
C GLU A 84 2.16 16.94 14.01
N GLN A 85 2.63 16.40 12.89
CA GLN A 85 1.81 15.78 11.86
C GLN A 85 1.48 14.30 12.15
N VAL A 86 2.28 13.63 12.95
CA VAL A 86 2.18 12.17 13.13
C VAL A 86 0.82 11.76 13.72
N ILE A 87 0.44 12.33 14.85
CA ILE A 87 -0.82 11.98 15.52
C ILE A 87 -2.05 12.38 14.69
N PRO A 88 -2.15 13.59 14.11
CA PRO A 88 -3.27 13.94 13.23
C PRO A 88 -3.44 12.99 12.04
N VAL A 89 -2.35 12.64 11.35
CA VAL A 89 -2.37 11.71 10.22
C VAL A 89 -2.82 10.32 10.68
N MET A 90 -2.18 9.77 11.69
CA MET A 90 -2.49 8.40 12.15
C MET A 90 -3.89 8.28 12.78
N SER A 91 -4.38 9.33 13.44
CA SER A 91 -5.77 9.39 13.92
C SER A 91 -6.77 9.40 12.77
N SER A 92 -6.45 10.13 11.69
CA SER A 92 -7.28 10.16 10.48
C SER A 92 -7.28 8.80 9.77
N ILE A 93 -6.13 8.15 9.66
CA ILE A 93 -5.99 6.81 9.12
C ILE A 93 -6.80 5.80 9.94
N LYS A 94 -6.69 5.87 11.27
CA LYS A 94 -7.51 5.03 12.15
C LYS A 94 -8.99 5.21 11.87
N LYS A 95 -9.48 6.44 11.81
CA LYS A 95 -10.89 6.76 11.62
C LYS A 95 -11.44 6.31 10.26
N VAL A 96 -10.69 6.55 9.18
CA VAL A 96 -11.17 6.34 7.81
C VAL A 96 -10.95 4.90 7.35
N TRP A 97 -9.87 4.26 7.77
CA TRP A 97 -9.50 2.92 7.31
C TRP A 97 -9.73 1.86 8.38
N ILE A 98 -9.09 1.96 9.55
CA ILE A 98 -9.14 0.90 10.56
C ILE A 98 -10.56 0.72 11.10
N ASP A 99 -11.17 1.81 11.59
CA ASP A 99 -12.48 1.76 12.26
C ASP A 99 -13.60 1.38 11.29
N THR A 100 -13.52 1.77 10.02
CA THR A 100 -14.51 1.40 8.99
C THR A 100 -14.47 -0.09 8.68
N TYR A 101 -13.28 -0.67 8.46
CA TYR A 101 -13.17 -2.11 8.24
C TYR A 101 -13.54 -2.94 9.48
N ILE A 102 -13.14 -2.49 10.67
CA ILE A 102 -13.54 -3.17 11.92
C ILE A 102 -15.06 -3.15 12.10
N SER A 103 -15.72 -2.06 11.74
CA SER A 103 -17.17 -1.95 11.86
C SER A 103 -17.94 -2.86 10.90
N GLU A 104 -17.32 -3.31 9.80
CA GLU A 104 -17.91 -4.22 8.82
C GLU A 104 -17.50 -5.68 9.03
N ALA A 105 -16.23 -5.93 9.31
CA ALA A 105 -15.65 -7.28 9.33
C ALA A 105 -15.21 -7.73 10.73
N GLY A 106 -15.23 -6.83 11.71
CA GLY A 106 -14.81 -7.12 13.08
C GLY A 106 -13.30 -7.01 13.31
N ASN A 107 -12.94 -6.96 14.59
CA ASN A 107 -11.57 -6.72 15.02
C ASN A 107 -10.61 -7.88 14.64
N LEU A 108 -11.10 -9.12 14.68
CA LEU A 108 -10.26 -10.28 14.35
C LEU A 108 -9.82 -10.26 12.89
N PHE A 109 -10.74 -9.95 11.96
CA PHE A 109 -10.43 -9.78 10.54
C PHE A 109 -9.29 -8.76 10.37
N PHE A 110 -9.48 -7.56 10.93
CA PHE A 110 -8.51 -6.49 10.74
C PHE A 110 -7.12 -6.85 11.30
N LYS A 111 -7.06 -7.42 12.52
CA LYS A 111 -5.81 -7.87 13.14
C LYS A 111 -5.07 -8.93 12.33
N THR A 112 -5.81 -9.80 11.65
CA THR A 112 -5.23 -10.90 10.85
C THR A 112 -4.66 -10.39 9.54
N ILE A 113 -5.39 -9.49 8.86
CA ILE A 113 -5.11 -9.09 7.48
C ILE A 113 -4.35 -7.74 7.39
N SER A 114 -4.32 -6.94 8.46
CA SER A 114 -3.65 -5.63 8.41
C SER A 114 -2.14 -5.74 8.16
N PRO A 115 -1.53 -4.78 7.45
CA PRO A 115 -0.07 -4.64 7.40
C PRO A 115 0.49 -4.45 8.81
N LYS A 116 1.75 -4.84 9.00
CA LYS A 116 2.39 -4.78 10.33
C LYS A 116 3.15 -3.48 10.56
N PHE A 117 3.48 -2.77 9.47
CA PHE A 117 4.20 -1.51 9.54
C PHE A 117 3.59 -0.44 8.66
N MET A 118 3.59 0.77 9.17
CA MET A 118 3.38 1.99 8.42
C MET A 118 4.64 2.87 8.56
N VAL A 119 5.17 3.33 7.42
CA VAL A 119 6.34 4.23 7.38
C VAL A 119 5.87 5.58 6.86
N LEU A 120 6.13 6.64 7.61
CA LEU A 120 5.73 7.99 7.26
C LEU A 120 6.92 8.79 6.72
N VAL A 121 6.75 9.36 5.53
CA VAL A 121 7.73 10.24 4.87
C VAL A 121 7.13 11.64 4.77
N GLY A 122 7.84 12.63 5.30
CA GLY A 122 7.33 14.00 5.37
C GLY A 122 7.26 14.69 4.00
N SER A 123 8.26 14.47 3.14
CA SER A 123 8.32 15.01 1.79
C SER A 123 7.53 14.17 0.78
N PRO A 124 7.11 14.76 -0.35
CA PRO A 124 6.65 13.96 -1.50
C PRO A 124 7.79 13.09 -2.05
N ILE A 125 7.43 11.94 -2.62
CA ILE A 125 8.31 11.07 -3.39
C ILE A 125 7.98 11.30 -4.87
N TYR A 126 9.00 11.62 -5.68
CA TYR A 126 8.82 11.83 -7.11
C TYR A 126 9.38 10.65 -7.90
N VAL A 127 8.56 10.08 -8.77
CA VAL A 127 8.97 9.06 -9.75
C VAL A 127 8.59 9.55 -11.13
N ARG A 128 9.57 9.72 -12.01
CA ARG A 128 9.38 10.25 -13.37
C ARG A 128 8.57 11.56 -13.43
N GLY A 129 8.74 12.43 -12.42
CA GLY A 129 8.05 13.71 -12.34
C GLY A 129 6.64 13.67 -11.72
N ALA A 130 6.08 12.52 -11.47
CA ALA A 130 4.81 12.36 -10.73
C ALA A 130 5.06 12.17 -9.23
N ILE A 131 4.16 12.68 -8.39
CA ILE A 131 4.17 12.41 -6.95
C ILE A 131 3.62 11.01 -6.73
N VAL A 132 4.38 10.19 -6.01
CA VAL A 132 3.95 8.90 -5.46
C VAL A 132 3.59 9.14 -4.00
N GLU A 133 2.29 9.12 -3.70
CA GLU A 133 1.77 9.39 -2.34
C GLU A 133 2.04 8.24 -1.36
N GLY A 134 2.33 7.03 -1.88
CA GLY A 134 2.70 5.85 -1.10
C GLY A 134 2.81 4.59 -1.93
N PHE A 135 3.19 3.52 -1.28
CA PHE A 135 3.32 2.18 -1.86
C PHE A 135 3.35 1.11 -0.76
N ALA A 136 3.05 -0.14 -1.11
CA ALA A 136 3.27 -1.27 -0.20
C ALA A 136 4.48 -2.10 -0.59
N GLU A 137 5.07 -2.74 0.41
CA GLU A 137 6.15 -3.72 0.22
C GLU A 137 5.75 -5.07 0.84
N GLY A 138 5.59 -6.07 -0.01
CA GLY A 138 5.40 -7.47 0.37
C GLY A 138 4.17 -7.74 1.23
N GLY A 139 3.10 -6.93 1.13
CA GLY A 139 1.88 -7.10 1.93
C GLY A 139 2.03 -6.85 3.43
N ARG A 140 3.19 -6.38 3.88
CA ARG A 140 3.53 -6.23 5.30
C ARG A 140 3.71 -4.79 5.74
N LYS A 141 4.07 -3.91 4.81
CA LYS A 141 4.42 -2.51 5.07
C LYS A 141 3.73 -1.59 4.06
N ILE A 142 3.15 -0.50 4.55
CA ILE A 142 2.68 0.62 3.72
C ILE A 142 3.55 1.82 4.03
N VAL A 143 4.14 2.41 3.00
CA VAL A 143 4.87 3.68 3.08
C VAL A 143 3.94 4.79 2.60
N LEU A 144 3.81 5.86 3.37
CA LEU A 144 3.03 7.04 3.00
C LEU A 144 3.94 8.25 2.91
N SER A 145 3.91 8.96 1.81
CA SER A 145 4.70 10.16 1.57
C SER A 145 3.86 11.43 1.71
N ASN A 146 4.53 12.58 1.60
CA ASN A 146 3.87 13.88 1.58
C ASN A 146 3.14 14.26 2.89
N ILE A 147 3.49 13.63 4.01
CA ILE A 147 2.82 13.78 5.30
C ILE A 147 2.86 15.23 5.81
N ASN A 148 3.91 16.00 5.50
CA ASN A 148 4.04 17.39 5.93
C ASN A 148 3.02 18.33 5.25
N ASN A 149 2.39 17.91 4.17
CA ASN A 149 1.35 18.65 3.47
C ASN A 149 -0.07 18.16 3.81
N PHE A 150 -0.20 17.15 4.67
CA PHE A 150 -1.51 16.66 5.11
C PHE A 150 -2.17 17.68 6.04
N ARG A 151 -3.36 18.16 5.67
CA ARG A 151 -4.19 19.03 6.50
C ARG A 151 -5.65 18.63 6.40
N ILE A 152 -6.32 18.61 7.53
CA ILE A 152 -7.77 18.40 7.64
C ILE A 152 -8.44 19.62 8.27
N LYS A 153 -9.74 19.69 8.19
CA LYS A 153 -10.53 20.77 8.77
C LYS A 153 -10.18 20.99 10.25
N GLY A 154 -9.93 22.22 10.63
CA GLY A 154 -9.53 22.62 11.98
C GLY A 154 -8.02 22.65 12.21
N MET A 155 -7.18 22.14 11.30
CA MET A 155 -5.74 22.30 11.37
C MET A 155 -5.31 23.68 10.87
N PRO A 156 -4.25 24.28 11.44
CA PRO A 156 -3.70 25.55 10.97
C PRO A 156 -3.35 25.51 9.47
N GLY A 157 -3.80 26.51 8.72
CA GLY A 157 -3.52 26.62 7.29
C GLY A 157 -4.33 25.69 6.39
N TYR A 158 -5.35 24.97 6.92
CA TYR A 158 -6.25 24.17 6.10
C TYR A 158 -7.02 25.05 5.10
N THR A 159 -7.08 24.58 3.88
CA THR A 159 -7.87 25.16 2.78
C THR A 159 -8.58 24.04 2.02
N THR A 160 -9.53 24.38 1.17
CA THR A 160 -10.20 23.37 0.31
C THR A 160 -9.26 22.72 -0.69
N ALA A 161 -8.11 23.32 -1.01
CA ALA A 161 -7.09 22.71 -1.85
C ALA A 161 -6.39 21.51 -1.19
N ASP A 162 -6.43 21.41 0.15
CA ASP A 162 -5.87 20.26 0.88
C ASP A 162 -6.74 19.00 0.74
N THR A 163 -7.99 19.14 0.27
CA THR A 163 -8.91 18.02 0.04
C THR A 163 -8.29 16.94 -0.86
N ASP A 164 -7.62 17.34 -1.93
CA ASP A 164 -7.00 16.41 -2.87
C ASP A 164 -5.86 15.61 -2.23
N VAL A 165 -5.04 16.24 -1.39
CA VAL A 165 -3.96 15.56 -0.67
C VAL A 165 -4.53 14.47 0.26
N VAL A 166 -5.58 14.82 0.99
CA VAL A 166 -6.25 13.87 1.91
C VAL A 166 -6.90 12.72 1.15
N ILE A 167 -7.63 13.00 0.09
CA ILE A 167 -8.30 11.96 -0.73
C ILE A 167 -7.25 11.03 -1.35
N ARG A 168 -6.16 11.56 -1.93
CA ARG A 168 -5.09 10.74 -2.50
C ARG A 168 -4.41 9.85 -1.45
N MET A 169 -4.15 10.36 -0.25
CA MET A 169 -3.59 9.53 0.81
C MET A 169 -4.52 8.34 1.15
N PHE A 170 -5.81 8.56 1.27
CA PHE A 170 -6.76 7.45 1.53
C PHE A 170 -6.94 6.54 0.32
N HIS A 171 -6.87 7.07 -0.90
CA HIS A 171 -6.81 6.25 -2.12
C HIS A 171 -5.64 5.26 -2.04
N VAL A 172 -4.42 5.75 -1.77
CA VAL A 172 -3.25 4.88 -1.62
C VAL A 172 -3.43 3.82 -0.53
N ILE A 173 -3.93 4.19 0.66
CA ILE A 173 -4.12 3.23 1.75
C ILE A 173 -5.08 2.10 1.34
N HIS A 174 -6.21 2.43 0.71
CA HIS A 174 -7.17 1.43 0.25
C HIS A 174 -6.66 0.64 -0.95
N HIS A 175 -5.87 1.26 -1.84
CA HIS A 175 -5.19 0.62 -2.97
C HIS A 175 -4.24 -0.48 -2.47
N GLU A 176 -3.31 -0.12 -1.60
CA GLU A 176 -2.34 -1.06 -1.05
C GLU A 176 -2.99 -2.15 -0.20
N TYR A 177 -4.04 -1.79 0.53
CA TYR A 177 -4.80 -2.77 1.30
C TYR A 177 -5.56 -3.74 0.40
N SER A 178 -5.98 -3.32 -0.78
CA SER A 178 -6.63 -4.19 -1.79
C SER A 178 -5.67 -5.25 -2.32
N HIS A 179 -4.39 -4.91 -2.51
CA HIS A 179 -3.36 -5.90 -2.82
C HIS A 179 -3.17 -6.92 -1.68
N ILE A 180 -3.18 -6.46 -0.41
CA ILE A 180 -3.08 -7.35 0.75
C ILE A 180 -4.27 -8.30 0.81
N LEU A 181 -5.48 -7.84 0.52
CA LEU A 181 -6.68 -8.68 0.45
C LEU A 181 -6.54 -9.74 -0.64
N ASP A 182 -6.12 -9.36 -1.87
CA ASP A 182 -5.88 -10.31 -2.97
C ASP A 182 -4.78 -11.35 -2.65
N GLN A 183 -3.72 -10.94 -1.96
CA GLN A 183 -2.66 -11.87 -1.55
C GLN A 183 -3.15 -12.97 -0.60
N ASN A 184 -4.16 -12.67 0.21
CA ASN A 184 -4.74 -13.62 1.16
C ASN A 184 -5.83 -14.50 0.53
N ILE A 185 -6.75 -13.90 -0.22
CA ILE A 185 -7.78 -14.62 -0.99
C ILE A 185 -7.79 -14.03 -2.39
N LYS A 186 -7.49 -14.85 -3.40
CA LYS A 186 -7.35 -14.39 -4.77
C LYS A 186 -8.65 -13.85 -5.35
N VAL A 187 -8.52 -12.73 -6.03
CA VAL A 187 -9.60 -12.12 -6.82
C VAL A 187 -10.01 -13.06 -7.95
N PRO A 188 -11.32 -13.26 -8.19
CA PRO A 188 -11.82 -14.09 -9.27
C PRO A 188 -11.31 -13.61 -10.64
N ILE A 189 -10.97 -14.57 -11.52
CA ILE A 189 -10.43 -14.28 -12.86
C ILE A 189 -11.42 -13.49 -13.73
N GLU A 190 -12.69 -13.59 -13.42
CA GLU A 190 -13.78 -12.86 -14.08
C GLU A 190 -13.61 -11.35 -13.98
N PHE A 191 -12.92 -10.85 -12.95
CA PHE A 191 -12.63 -9.42 -12.79
C PHE A 191 -11.88 -8.87 -13.99
N SER A 192 -10.80 -9.52 -14.39
CA SER A 192 -9.91 -9.09 -15.46
C SER A 192 -10.20 -9.72 -16.82
N GLY A 193 -11.07 -10.73 -16.90
CA GLY A 193 -11.28 -11.53 -18.08
C GLY A 193 -11.65 -10.72 -19.33
N SER A 194 -12.57 -9.76 -19.19
CA SER A 194 -12.97 -8.87 -20.27
C SER A 194 -11.92 -7.82 -20.66
N SER A 195 -10.91 -7.60 -19.80
CA SER A 195 -9.84 -6.61 -19.99
C SER A 195 -8.49 -7.22 -20.38
N ALA A 196 -8.38 -8.55 -20.44
CA ALA A 196 -7.10 -9.27 -20.52
C ALA A 196 -6.19 -8.81 -21.68
N ASN A 197 -6.76 -8.43 -22.82
CA ASN A 197 -6.02 -7.98 -24.00
C ASN A 197 -5.84 -6.45 -24.05
N SER A 198 -6.27 -5.71 -23.04
CA SER A 198 -6.25 -4.24 -23.01
C SER A 198 -5.25 -3.68 -21.99
N TYR A 199 -4.53 -4.56 -21.25
CA TYR A 199 -3.44 -4.13 -20.38
C TYR A 199 -2.22 -3.72 -21.20
N THR A 200 -1.49 -2.68 -20.73
CA THR A 200 -0.32 -2.13 -21.41
C THR A 200 0.73 -1.63 -20.46
N SER A 201 2.01 -1.87 -20.80
CA SER A 201 3.14 -1.25 -20.08
C SER A 201 3.31 0.25 -20.40
N ASP A 202 2.64 0.75 -21.44
CA ASP A 202 2.69 2.15 -21.89
C ASP A 202 1.59 3.03 -21.26
N TRP A 203 1.03 2.61 -20.14
CA TRP A 203 -0.07 3.28 -19.45
C TRP A 203 0.20 4.76 -19.12
N LEU A 204 1.48 5.15 -18.95
CA LEU A 204 1.87 6.54 -18.69
C LEU A 204 1.52 7.49 -19.86
N ASN A 205 1.38 6.97 -21.06
CA ASN A 205 1.00 7.73 -22.25
C ASN A 205 -0.51 7.63 -22.57
N VAL A 206 -1.26 6.91 -21.73
CA VAL A 206 -2.72 6.81 -21.85
C VAL A 206 -3.37 7.95 -21.08
N SER A 207 -4.30 8.67 -21.71
CA SER A 207 -5.11 9.69 -21.02
C SER A 207 -6.24 9.06 -20.21
N ASP A 208 -6.78 9.80 -19.22
CA ASP A 208 -7.93 9.37 -18.43
C ASP A 208 -9.12 8.96 -19.31
N ASN A 209 -9.41 9.75 -20.34
CA ASN A 209 -10.51 9.45 -21.27
C ASN A 209 -10.24 8.17 -22.08
N GLN A 210 -9.01 7.92 -22.52
CA GLN A 210 -8.68 6.68 -23.23
C GLN A 210 -8.84 5.47 -22.32
N ALA A 211 -8.30 5.52 -21.09
CA ALA A 211 -8.48 4.46 -20.12
C ALA A 211 -9.95 4.18 -19.84
N LEU A 212 -10.73 5.23 -19.60
CA LEU A 212 -12.17 5.12 -19.32
C LEU A 212 -12.92 4.50 -20.50
N ASN A 213 -12.62 4.92 -21.73
CA ASN A 213 -13.23 4.38 -22.96
C ASN A 213 -12.82 2.92 -23.23
N ASP A 214 -11.73 2.46 -22.67
CA ASP A 214 -11.31 1.05 -22.68
C ASP A 214 -11.82 0.25 -21.46
N GLY A 215 -12.66 0.87 -20.62
CA GLY A 215 -13.28 0.24 -19.47
C GLY A 215 -12.33 0.05 -18.26
N PHE A 216 -11.39 0.98 -18.09
CA PHE A 216 -10.54 1.11 -16.93
C PHE A 216 -10.85 2.41 -16.18
N ILE A 217 -10.77 2.35 -14.86
CA ILE A 217 -11.14 3.48 -13.98
C ILE A 217 -10.07 4.59 -14.00
N THR A 218 -8.81 4.24 -14.28
CA THR A 218 -7.65 5.14 -14.44
C THR A 218 -6.69 4.59 -15.50
N PRO A 219 -5.77 5.41 -16.05
CA PRO A 219 -4.65 4.91 -16.85
C PRO A 219 -3.80 3.88 -16.11
N TYR A 220 -3.55 4.09 -14.82
CA TYR A 220 -2.74 3.17 -14.00
C TYR A 220 -3.38 1.79 -13.87
N ALA A 221 -4.70 1.71 -13.83
CA ALA A 221 -5.45 0.44 -13.89
C ALA A 221 -5.11 -0.40 -15.14
N GLN A 222 -4.68 0.24 -16.25
CA GLN A 222 -4.25 -0.49 -17.45
C GLN A 222 -2.86 -1.14 -17.33
N SER A 223 -2.08 -0.84 -16.30
CA SER A 223 -0.72 -1.39 -16.17
C SER A 223 -0.71 -2.90 -15.90
N SER A 224 -1.66 -3.39 -15.13
CA SER A 224 -1.83 -4.82 -14.83
C SER A 224 -3.20 -5.13 -14.25
N LYS A 225 -3.57 -6.41 -14.22
CA LYS A 225 -4.82 -6.87 -13.58
C LYS A 225 -4.86 -6.57 -12.07
N ASP A 226 -3.70 -6.59 -11.42
CA ASP A 226 -3.60 -6.39 -9.98
C ASP A 226 -3.79 -4.90 -9.64
N GLU A 227 -3.24 -3.99 -10.48
CA GLU A 227 -3.47 -2.55 -10.35
C GLU A 227 -4.92 -2.16 -10.71
N ASP A 228 -5.49 -2.80 -11.73
CA ASP A 228 -6.90 -2.60 -12.10
C ASP A 228 -7.85 -2.93 -10.94
N TRP A 229 -7.57 -4.04 -10.25
CA TRP A 229 -8.29 -4.41 -9.03
C TRP A 229 -8.14 -3.35 -7.92
N ALA A 230 -6.91 -2.97 -7.60
CA ALA A 230 -6.62 -2.06 -6.51
C ALA A 230 -7.19 -0.64 -6.78
N GLU A 231 -7.08 -0.14 -8.01
CA GLU A 231 -7.68 1.12 -8.45
C GLU A 231 -9.20 1.11 -8.37
N MET A 232 -9.86 0.03 -8.84
CA MET A 232 -11.31 -0.10 -8.74
C MET A 232 -11.78 -0.06 -7.29
N VAL A 233 -11.21 -0.88 -6.41
CA VAL A 233 -11.62 -0.94 -5.01
C VAL A 233 -11.37 0.39 -4.31
N SER A 234 -10.17 0.95 -4.43
CA SER A 234 -9.78 2.15 -3.69
C SER A 234 -10.56 3.38 -4.12
N LEU A 235 -10.71 3.62 -5.42
CA LEU A 235 -11.48 4.77 -5.91
C LEU A 235 -12.98 4.65 -5.61
N MET A 236 -13.54 3.45 -5.74
CA MET A 236 -14.93 3.25 -5.33
C MET A 236 -15.13 3.57 -3.84
N LEU A 237 -14.21 3.18 -2.96
CA LEU A 237 -14.31 3.45 -1.52
C LEU A 237 -14.18 4.94 -1.19
N VAL A 238 -13.17 5.62 -1.73
CA VAL A 238 -12.90 7.01 -1.35
C VAL A 238 -13.81 8.03 -2.04
N GLN A 239 -14.24 7.76 -3.26
CA GLN A 239 -15.09 8.66 -4.03
C GLN A 239 -16.57 8.41 -3.82
N GLY A 240 -16.96 7.16 -3.55
CA GLY A 240 -18.32 6.75 -3.31
C GLY A 240 -19.11 6.42 -4.58
N LYS A 241 -20.27 5.77 -4.38
CA LYS A 241 -21.09 5.26 -5.49
C LYS A 241 -21.60 6.33 -6.48
N PRO A 242 -22.07 7.50 -6.04
CA PRO A 242 -22.53 8.52 -6.98
C PRO A 242 -21.43 9.00 -7.94
N TRP A 243 -20.19 9.12 -7.46
CA TRP A 243 -19.07 9.48 -8.31
C TRP A 243 -18.79 8.37 -9.35
N PHE A 244 -18.76 7.11 -8.92
CA PHE A 244 -18.55 5.99 -9.83
C PHE A 244 -19.65 5.87 -10.89
N ASP A 245 -20.91 6.04 -10.48
CA ASP A 245 -22.04 6.03 -11.42
C ASP A 245 -21.93 7.16 -12.45
N ASN A 246 -21.56 8.36 -12.02
CA ASN A 246 -21.34 9.49 -12.91
C ASN A 246 -20.18 9.24 -13.87
N LEU A 247 -19.07 8.66 -13.36
CA LEU A 247 -17.93 8.30 -14.19
C LEU A 247 -18.32 7.32 -15.31
N VAL A 248 -19.01 6.23 -14.97
CA VAL A 248 -19.47 5.25 -15.96
C VAL A 248 -20.45 5.88 -16.95
N ASN A 249 -21.38 6.70 -16.49
CA ASN A 249 -22.37 7.36 -17.33
C ASN A 249 -21.76 8.43 -18.25
N SER A 250 -20.58 8.99 -17.91
CA SER A 250 -19.88 9.97 -18.74
C SER A 250 -19.27 9.36 -20.01
N ILE A 251 -19.13 8.05 -20.08
CA ILE A 251 -18.62 7.38 -21.29
C ILE A 251 -19.63 7.57 -22.42
N ASN A 252 -19.26 8.40 -23.41
CA ASN A 252 -20.13 8.71 -24.54
C ASN A 252 -19.29 9.05 -25.77
N TYR A 253 -19.13 8.07 -26.65
CA TYR A 253 -18.44 8.23 -27.93
C TYR A 253 -19.07 7.34 -28.99
N THR A 254 -18.83 7.67 -30.25
CA THR A 254 -19.29 6.89 -31.44
C THR A 254 -18.13 6.09 -32.01
N GLY A 255 -18.44 4.92 -32.55
CA GLY A 255 -17.44 4.00 -33.10
C GLY A 255 -16.81 3.12 -32.02
N THR A 256 -15.55 2.77 -32.21
CA THR A 256 -14.78 1.90 -31.31
C THR A 256 -13.44 2.51 -30.93
N THR A 257 -12.92 2.18 -29.74
CA THR A 257 -11.54 2.49 -29.33
C THR A 257 -10.52 1.68 -30.16
N ALA A 258 -9.23 1.98 -29.96
CA ALA A 258 -8.15 1.17 -30.55
C ALA A 258 -8.20 -0.30 -30.10
N ASN A 259 -8.74 -0.56 -28.91
CA ASN A 259 -8.98 -1.91 -28.38
C ASN A 259 -10.32 -2.53 -28.86
N GLY A 260 -11.02 -1.87 -29.78
CA GLY A 260 -12.23 -2.38 -30.42
C GLY A 260 -13.51 -2.25 -29.60
N LEU A 261 -13.52 -1.48 -28.50
CA LEU A 261 -14.68 -1.34 -27.64
C LEU A 261 -15.60 -0.20 -28.11
N THR A 262 -16.91 -0.45 -28.05
CA THR A 262 -17.93 0.60 -28.08
C THR A 262 -18.14 1.21 -26.71
N ALA A 263 -18.77 2.38 -26.63
CA ALA A 263 -19.10 3.03 -25.36
C ALA A 263 -19.91 2.13 -24.42
N GLU A 264 -20.88 1.38 -24.96
CA GLU A 264 -21.70 0.46 -24.15
C GLU A 264 -20.87 -0.73 -23.63
N GLN A 265 -19.91 -1.23 -24.40
CA GLN A 265 -18.99 -2.29 -23.95
C GLN A 265 -18.05 -1.78 -22.85
N ALA A 266 -17.55 -0.56 -22.94
CA ALA A 266 -16.72 0.06 -21.91
C ALA A 266 -17.50 0.22 -20.58
N LYS A 267 -18.74 0.73 -20.65
CA LYS A 267 -19.64 0.81 -19.48
C LYS A 267 -19.90 -0.57 -18.89
N ALA A 268 -20.23 -1.55 -19.73
CA ALA A 268 -20.51 -2.93 -19.29
C ALA A 268 -19.30 -3.55 -18.58
N ARG A 269 -18.07 -3.29 -19.08
CA ARG A 269 -16.84 -3.77 -18.47
C ARG A 269 -16.64 -3.19 -17.06
N LEU A 270 -16.82 -1.88 -16.85
CA LEU A 270 -16.75 -1.25 -15.54
C LEU A 270 -17.82 -1.76 -14.59
N ARG A 271 -19.06 -1.97 -15.08
CA ARG A 271 -20.13 -2.53 -14.25
C ARG A 271 -19.90 -4.00 -13.88
N GLN A 272 -19.30 -4.77 -14.75
CA GLN A 272 -18.91 -6.15 -14.44
C GLN A 272 -17.81 -6.17 -13.37
N LYS A 273 -16.80 -5.29 -13.45
CA LYS A 273 -15.76 -5.15 -12.43
C LYS A 273 -16.38 -4.73 -11.09
N GLU A 274 -17.28 -3.75 -11.06
CA GLU A 274 -18.04 -3.35 -9.86
C GLU A 274 -18.74 -4.55 -9.22
N THR A 275 -19.47 -5.34 -10.02
CA THR A 275 -20.17 -6.54 -9.55
C THR A 275 -19.21 -7.54 -8.92
N THR A 276 -18.04 -7.72 -9.53
CA THR A 276 -17.01 -8.65 -9.01
C THR A 276 -16.42 -8.14 -7.71
N VAL A 277 -16.14 -6.81 -7.60
CA VAL A 277 -15.69 -6.21 -6.33
C VAL A 277 -16.70 -6.47 -5.21
N VAL A 278 -17.97 -6.15 -5.43
CA VAL A 278 -19.04 -6.35 -4.42
C VAL A 278 -19.16 -7.81 -4.02
N SER A 279 -19.17 -8.72 -4.99
CA SER A 279 -19.23 -10.17 -4.75
C SER A 279 -18.02 -10.68 -3.96
N TYR A 280 -16.82 -10.25 -4.34
CA TYR A 280 -15.57 -10.66 -3.67
C TYR A 280 -15.58 -10.25 -2.20
N PHE A 281 -15.88 -8.99 -1.89
CA PHE A 281 -15.94 -8.54 -0.50
C PHE A 281 -16.96 -9.32 0.32
N LYS A 282 -18.11 -9.64 -0.29
CA LYS A 282 -19.14 -10.44 0.39
C LYS A 282 -18.73 -11.90 0.60
N GLN A 283 -18.19 -12.55 -0.43
CA GLN A 283 -17.91 -13.99 -0.39
C GLN A 283 -16.62 -14.31 0.36
N ALA A 284 -15.55 -13.54 0.11
CA ALA A 284 -14.25 -13.78 0.73
C ALA A 284 -14.19 -13.31 2.19
N TRP A 285 -14.83 -12.16 2.50
CA TRP A 285 -14.64 -11.46 3.76
C TRP A 285 -15.92 -11.24 4.56
N ASN A 286 -17.07 -11.61 4.03
CA ASN A 286 -18.40 -11.31 4.58
C ASN A 286 -18.64 -9.80 4.83
N ILE A 287 -18.01 -8.94 4.05
CA ILE A 287 -18.14 -7.49 4.09
C ILE A 287 -19.23 -7.05 3.10
N ASP A 288 -20.13 -6.19 3.53
CA ASP A 288 -20.98 -5.40 2.63
C ASP A 288 -20.17 -4.24 2.08
N PHE A 289 -19.80 -4.33 0.79
CA PHE A 289 -18.92 -3.35 0.15
C PHE A 289 -19.54 -1.94 0.11
N TYR A 290 -20.85 -1.83 -0.12
CA TYR A 290 -21.48 -0.51 -0.18
C TYR A 290 -21.65 0.12 1.19
N ASN A 291 -21.84 -0.67 2.24
CA ASN A 291 -21.79 -0.17 3.61
C ASN A 291 -20.40 0.31 3.99
N LEU A 292 -19.36 -0.47 3.64
CA LEU A 292 -17.97 -0.05 3.83
C LEU A 292 -17.67 1.25 3.07
N GLN A 293 -18.08 1.34 1.80
CA GLN A 293 -17.93 2.53 0.97
C GLN A 293 -18.62 3.77 1.60
N ALA A 294 -19.86 3.63 2.04
CA ALA A 294 -20.61 4.71 2.66
C ALA A 294 -19.93 5.21 3.95
N LYS A 295 -19.44 4.29 4.79
CA LYS A 295 -18.71 4.63 6.03
C LYS A 295 -17.39 5.30 5.75
N THR A 296 -16.60 4.76 4.79
CA THR A 296 -15.33 5.36 4.37
C THR A 296 -15.53 6.77 3.85
N LYS A 297 -16.49 6.97 2.94
CA LYS A 297 -16.80 8.30 2.39
C LYS A 297 -17.28 9.28 3.45
N ALA A 298 -18.15 8.83 4.36
CA ALA A 298 -18.62 9.65 5.48
C ALA A 298 -17.47 10.05 6.42
N ALA A 299 -16.54 9.11 6.71
CA ALA A 299 -15.39 9.39 7.54
C ALA A 299 -14.43 10.41 6.89
N ILE A 300 -14.17 10.28 5.56
CA ILE A 300 -13.39 11.27 4.79
C ILE A 300 -14.06 12.63 4.82
N ASN A 301 -15.36 12.70 4.53
CA ASN A 301 -16.10 13.96 4.53
C ASN A 301 -16.04 14.65 5.91
N ALA A 302 -16.11 13.90 7.00
CA ALA A 302 -16.02 14.44 8.35
C ALA A 302 -14.61 14.95 8.74
N LEU A 303 -13.59 14.65 7.94
CA LEU A 303 -12.24 15.24 8.07
C LEU A 303 -12.12 16.55 7.27
N LEU A 304 -12.93 16.71 6.21
CA LEU A 304 -12.75 17.76 5.22
C LEU A 304 -13.80 18.86 5.32
N PHE A 305 -15.03 18.52 5.73
CA PHE A 305 -16.20 19.39 5.72
C PHE A 305 -16.91 19.44 7.07
#